data_16b5c9dde247cab86cb4f93ecc8d53b8
#
_entry.id   16b5c9dde247cab86cb4f93ecc8d53b8
#
_cell.length_a   1.000
_cell.length_b   1.000
_cell.length_c   1.000
_cell.angle_alpha   90.00
_cell.angle_beta   90.00
_cell.angle_gamma   90.00
#
_symmetry.space_group_name_H-M   'P 1'
#
loop_
_entity.id
_entity.type
_entity.pdbx_description
1 polymer ?
#
loop_
_entity_poly.entity_id
_entity_poly.type
_entity_poly.pdbx_seq_one_letter_code
_entity_poly.pdbx_strand_id
1 'polypeptide(L)'
;DVIASPAPSASSPARSRPAGPAAGRQRKPSSAKRPVPQAPSQSPSGFDAVTEETPEVALEEPDLADQIAMSDLGNMALPDGSTYTLPEDALLGPGPGHSTRTPANDAIVESLQNVFAEFNVDATVTGYTRGPQVTRYEVHRGRGVNVSRITGLEKNIAYAVASDEIRLLTPIPGKSAIGIEIPNSDREMVKLGDVLRSQAARKQAHPLVVGLGKNVEGDYVVTNLAKTPHLLVAGQTGSGKSSFVNSMITSIMMRATPEEVRMVLVDPKRVELTIYEGIPHLITPIITSPKKAAEALE
;
A
#
# COMPACT_ATOMS: atom_id res chain seq x y z
N ASP A 1 -32.28 -38.76 22.69
CA ASP A 1 -32.98 -38.05 23.76
C ASP A 1 -32.79 -36.56 23.53
N VAL A 2 -33.63 -35.89 22.84
CA VAL A 2 -34.98 -35.31 23.06
C VAL A 2 -35.02 -34.44 24.32
N ILE A 3 -35.43 -33.21 24.10
CA ILE A 3 -36.29 -32.26 24.82
C ILE A 3 -35.70 -30.84 24.73
N ALA A 4 -36.14 -29.97 23.82
CA ALA A 4 -37.37 -29.15 23.80
C ALA A 4 -37.19 -27.79 24.52
N SER A 5 -37.40 -26.71 23.71
CA SER A 5 -37.68 -25.32 24.12
C SER A 5 -38.83 -25.17 25.12
N PRO A 6 -38.99 -23.99 25.77
CA PRO A 6 -39.86 -22.98 25.17
C PRO A 6 -39.52 -21.51 25.38
N ALA A 7 -39.96 -20.66 24.47
CA ALA A 7 -40.40 -19.28 24.73
C ALA A 7 -41.86 -19.37 25.29
N PRO A 8 -42.47 -18.33 25.92
CA PRO A 8 -42.86 -17.12 25.24
C PRO A 8 -43.11 -15.82 26.08
N SER A 9 -43.49 -14.77 25.36
CA SER A 9 -44.49 -13.70 25.62
C SER A 9 -44.11 -12.54 26.55
N ALA A 10 -44.05 -11.35 26.01
CA ALA A 10 -45.07 -10.32 25.76
C ALA A 10 -45.38 -9.42 26.96
N SER A 11 -45.22 -8.10 26.78
CA SER A 11 -46.26 -7.06 26.90
C SER A 11 -45.66 -5.64 26.98
N SER A 12 -46.06 -4.82 26.04
CA SER A 12 -46.11 -3.36 26.18
C SER A 12 -47.19 -2.92 27.18
N PRO A 13 -47.18 -1.70 27.70
CA PRO A 13 -48.03 -0.71 27.06
C PRO A 13 -47.49 0.75 26.99
N ALA A 14 -48.12 1.46 26.09
CA ALA A 14 -48.00 2.87 25.79
C ALA A 14 -48.63 3.79 26.89
N ARG A 15 -48.17 5.05 26.88
CA ARG A 15 -48.94 6.30 27.12
C ARG A 15 -47.94 7.46 27.14
N SER A 16 -48.09 8.58 26.55
CA SER A 16 -49.10 9.50 26.06
C SER A 16 -48.45 10.89 26.12
N ARG A 17 -48.61 11.60 25.04
CA ARG A 17 -48.31 13.07 24.92
C ARG A 17 -49.22 13.86 25.88
N PRO A 18 -48.85 15.13 26.17
CA PRO A 18 -49.60 16.21 25.53
C PRO A 18 -48.80 17.42 25.01
N ALA A 19 -49.55 18.20 24.25
CA ALA A 19 -49.20 19.30 23.39
C ALA A 19 -49.03 20.66 24.07
N GLY A 20 -48.30 21.56 23.40
CA GLY A 20 -48.06 22.92 23.29
C GLY A 20 -48.82 23.95 24.18
N PRO A 21 -48.70 25.30 24.02
CA PRO A 21 -48.59 26.06 22.76
C PRO A 21 -47.66 27.33 22.75
N ALA A 22 -47.30 27.77 21.58
CA ALA A 22 -47.39 29.07 20.92
C ALA A 22 -46.86 30.39 21.50
N ALA A 23 -46.35 31.19 20.59
CA ALA A 23 -46.24 32.66 20.42
C ALA A 23 -44.80 33.16 20.59
N GLY A 24 -44.06 33.61 19.58
CA GLY A 24 -44.43 34.68 18.65
C GLY A 24 -43.53 35.86 18.90
N ARG A 25 -42.64 36.20 17.97
CA ARG A 25 -42.34 37.58 17.55
C ARG A 25 -41.27 37.65 16.49
N GLN A 26 -41.71 38.15 15.35
CA GLN A 26 -40.93 38.71 14.27
C GLN A 26 -40.02 39.86 14.71
N ARG A 27 -38.82 39.93 14.14
CA ARG A 27 -38.18 41.18 13.71
C ARG A 27 -37.06 40.88 12.72
N LYS A 28 -37.25 41.30 11.50
CA LYS A 28 -36.27 41.80 10.54
C LYS A 28 -36.37 43.34 10.57
N PRO A 29 -35.46 44.08 9.91
CA PRO A 29 -34.14 43.89 9.34
C PRO A 29 -33.13 44.95 9.75
N SER A 30 -31.86 44.82 9.45
CA SER A 30 -31.03 45.97 9.10
C SER A 30 -29.79 45.55 8.33
N SER A 31 -29.75 46.05 7.14
CA SER A 31 -28.62 46.07 6.20
C SER A 31 -27.52 47.00 6.70
N ALA A 32 -26.28 46.54 6.69
CA ALA A 32 -25.14 47.45 6.64
C ALA A 32 -24.04 46.78 5.74
N LYS A 33 -23.94 47.28 4.55
CA LYS A 33 -22.82 47.09 3.62
C LYS A 33 -21.59 47.79 4.24
N ARG A 34 -20.50 47.07 4.41
CA ARG A 34 -19.15 47.64 4.57
C ARG A 34 -18.40 47.53 3.25
N PRO A 35 -17.68 48.56 2.83
CA PRO A 35 -17.03 48.61 1.52
C PRO A 35 -15.72 47.84 1.51
N VAL A 36 -15.46 47.20 0.36
CA VAL A 36 -14.21 46.56 0.02
C VAL A 36 -13.22 47.65 -0.40
N PRO A 37 -11.99 47.70 0.08
CA PRO A 37 -10.96 48.56 -0.47
C PRO A 37 -10.45 48.00 -1.81
N GLN A 38 -10.56 48.82 -2.85
CA GLN A 38 -9.90 48.62 -4.13
C GLN A 38 -8.39 48.87 -3.94
N ALA A 39 -7.56 47.91 -4.40
CA ALA A 39 -6.14 48.09 -4.59
C ALA A 39 -5.88 48.78 -5.93
N PRO A 40 -4.90 49.70 -6.00
CA PRO A 40 -4.58 50.41 -7.24
C PRO A 40 -3.78 49.52 -8.20
N SER A 41 -4.22 49.52 -9.44
CA SER A 41 -3.50 49.05 -10.61
C SER A 41 -2.30 49.96 -10.91
N GLN A 42 -1.09 49.43 -10.72
CA GLN A 42 0.11 49.96 -11.37
C GLN A 42 0.93 48.79 -11.92
N SER A 43 0.96 48.71 -13.23
CA SER A 43 1.94 47.92 -13.98
C SER A 43 3.23 48.71 -14.05
N PRO A 44 4.36 48.12 -13.75
CA PRO A 44 5.63 48.54 -14.33
C PRO A 44 6.02 47.57 -15.46
N SER A 45 6.18 48.16 -16.62
CA SER A 45 6.90 47.61 -17.76
C SER A 45 8.38 47.47 -17.45
N GLY A 46 8.97 46.36 -17.91
CA GLY A 46 10.40 46.23 -18.07
C GLY A 46 11.08 45.39 -16.99
N PHE A 47 11.18 44.11 -17.26
CA PHE A 47 12.29 43.30 -16.74
C PHE A 47 12.93 42.58 -17.92
N ASP A 48 14.18 42.94 -18.16
CA ASP A 48 15.06 42.25 -19.07
C ASP A 48 15.21 40.80 -18.64
N ALA A 49 15.11 39.92 -19.62
CA ALA A 49 15.34 38.49 -19.46
C ALA A 49 16.84 38.28 -19.15
N VAL A 50 17.16 38.12 -17.89
CA VAL A 50 18.40 37.48 -17.46
C VAL A 50 18.20 36.00 -17.52
N THR A 51 18.76 35.39 -18.55
CA THR A 51 18.91 33.92 -18.65
C THR A 51 19.92 33.52 -17.59
N GLU A 52 19.43 33.12 -16.41
CA GLU A 52 20.21 32.34 -15.47
C GLU A 52 20.30 30.91 -16.03
N GLU A 53 21.49 30.61 -16.56
CA GLU A 53 21.91 29.23 -16.82
C GLU A 53 21.88 28.47 -15.50
N THR A 54 20.91 27.60 -15.34
CA THR A 54 20.90 26.58 -14.28
C THR A 54 22.11 25.69 -14.51
N PRO A 55 23.02 25.51 -13.56
CA PRO A 55 24.13 24.58 -13.74
C PRO A 55 23.51 23.17 -13.86
N GLU A 56 23.73 22.55 -15.00
CA GLU A 56 23.51 21.15 -15.27
C GLU A 56 24.37 20.36 -14.27
N VAL A 57 23.70 19.86 -13.20
CA VAL A 57 24.33 18.92 -12.29
C VAL A 57 24.55 17.64 -13.09
N ALA A 58 25.75 17.47 -13.61
CA ALA A 58 26.20 16.22 -14.15
C ALA A 58 25.99 15.15 -13.08
N LEU A 59 25.07 14.23 -13.34
CA LEU A 59 24.94 12.99 -12.58
C LEU A 59 26.24 12.22 -12.87
N GLU A 60 27.20 12.28 -11.95
CA GLU A 60 28.37 11.43 -11.97
C GLU A 60 27.85 9.98 -12.03
N GLU A 61 28.18 9.31 -13.13
CA GLU A 61 27.97 7.86 -13.23
C GLU A 61 28.81 7.21 -12.11
N PRO A 62 28.24 6.25 -11.35
CA PRO A 62 28.98 5.61 -10.26
C PRO A 62 30.23 4.94 -10.85
N ASP A 63 31.37 5.27 -10.25
CA ASP A 63 32.71 4.82 -10.66
C ASP A 63 32.73 3.28 -10.75
N LEU A 64 33.41 2.76 -11.78
CA LEU A 64 33.58 1.30 -11.97
C LEU A 64 34.19 0.62 -10.73
N ALA A 65 34.89 1.37 -9.89
CA ALA A 65 35.42 0.90 -8.61
C ALA A 65 34.31 0.46 -7.63
N ASP A 66 33.15 1.14 -7.63
CA ASP A 66 32.00 0.77 -6.80
C ASP A 66 31.28 -0.49 -7.31
N GLN A 67 31.42 -0.82 -8.59
CA GLN A 67 30.82 -2.04 -9.16
C GLN A 67 31.67 -3.29 -8.90
N ILE A 68 32.98 -3.14 -8.73
CA ILE A 68 33.91 -4.26 -8.45
C ILE A 68 33.82 -4.66 -6.96
N ALA A 69 33.52 -3.71 -6.07
CA ALA A 69 33.39 -3.97 -4.64
C ALA A 69 32.19 -4.89 -4.28
N MET A 70 31.17 -4.99 -5.13
CA MET A 70 30.00 -5.84 -4.86
C MET A 70 30.24 -7.34 -5.11
N SER A 71 31.24 -7.73 -5.87
CA SER A 71 31.56 -9.16 -6.08
C SER A 71 32.44 -9.76 -4.99
N ASP A 72 33.18 -8.92 -4.27
CA ASP A 72 34.06 -9.35 -3.17
C ASP A 72 33.37 -9.35 -1.78
N LEU A 73 32.24 -8.69 -1.64
CA LEU A 73 31.48 -8.63 -0.38
C LEU A 73 30.79 -9.96 0.00
N GLY A 74 30.72 -10.92 -0.93
CA GLY A 74 30.08 -12.20 -0.73
C GLY A 74 30.85 -13.19 0.16
N ASN A 75 32.15 -12.94 0.42
CA ASN A 75 32.99 -13.87 1.17
C ASN A 75 33.69 -13.14 2.34
N MET A 76 33.22 -13.37 3.54
CA MET A 76 33.76 -12.74 4.73
C MET A 76 34.33 -13.78 5.69
N ALA A 77 35.53 -13.53 6.22
CA ALA A 77 36.12 -14.36 7.26
C ALA A 77 35.42 -14.11 8.60
N LEU A 78 34.81 -15.13 9.17
CA LEU A 78 34.25 -15.09 10.52
C LEU A 78 35.33 -15.13 11.57
N PRO A 79 35.04 -14.72 12.85
CA PRO A 79 36.03 -14.74 13.94
C PRO A 79 36.65 -16.11 14.22
N ASP A 80 35.98 -17.18 13.79
CA ASP A 80 36.47 -18.58 13.89
C ASP A 80 37.37 -19.02 12.72
N GLY A 81 37.67 -18.09 11.78
CA GLY A 81 38.45 -18.36 10.59
C GLY A 81 37.67 -18.96 9.41
N SER A 82 36.36 -19.20 9.56
CA SER A 82 35.49 -19.60 8.46
C SER A 82 35.09 -18.39 7.62
N THR A 83 34.75 -18.63 6.36
CA THR A 83 34.27 -17.57 5.45
C THR A 83 32.75 -17.62 5.37
N TYR A 84 32.07 -16.52 5.70
CA TYR A 84 30.63 -16.39 5.45
C TYR A 84 30.39 -16.09 3.97
N THR A 85 29.56 -16.88 3.34
CA THR A 85 29.15 -16.69 1.95
C THR A 85 27.65 -16.39 1.91
N LEU A 86 27.26 -15.32 1.19
CA LEU A 86 25.83 -15.04 1.00
C LEU A 86 25.11 -16.21 0.32
N PRO A 87 23.85 -16.46 0.70
CA PRO A 87 23.05 -17.49 0.06
C PRO A 87 22.88 -17.22 -1.45
N GLU A 88 22.90 -18.27 -2.25
CA GLU A 88 22.72 -18.14 -3.69
C GLU A 88 21.31 -17.69 -4.04
N ASP A 89 21.17 -16.77 -5.00
CA ASP A 89 19.88 -16.26 -5.52
C ASP A 89 18.93 -17.37 -5.98
N ALA A 90 19.48 -18.52 -6.43
CA ALA A 90 18.73 -19.68 -6.89
C ALA A 90 17.90 -20.36 -5.78
N LEU A 91 18.26 -20.16 -4.51
CA LEU A 91 17.48 -20.69 -3.37
C LEU A 91 16.06 -20.11 -3.32
N LEU A 92 15.88 -18.89 -3.82
CA LEU A 92 14.58 -18.28 -3.96
C LEU A 92 14.03 -18.56 -5.37
N GLY A 93 13.23 -19.60 -5.50
CA GLY A 93 12.65 -20.02 -6.79
C GLY A 93 11.87 -18.90 -7.48
N PRO A 94 11.77 -18.91 -8.82
CA PRO A 94 10.99 -17.95 -9.57
C PRO A 94 9.48 -18.11 -9.32
N GLY A 95 8.75 -17.01 -9.48
CA GLY A 95 7.28 -17.00 -9.45
C GLY A 95 6.67 -17.30 -10.84
N PRO A 96 5.35 -17.46 -10.87
CA PRO A 96 4.62 -17.47 -12.13
C PRO A 96 4.77 -16.11 -12.81
N GLY A 97 4.81 -16.10 -14.14
CA GLY A 97 4.87 -14.85 -14.89
C GLY A 97 3.67 -13.95 -14.59
N HIS A 98 3.85 -12.65 -14.76
CA HIS A 98 2.76 -11.69 -14.61
C HIS A 98 1.78 -11.79 -15.77
N SER A 99 0.49 -12.00 -15.46
CA SER A 99 -0.59 -11.96 -16.45
C SER A 99 -1.23 -10.58 -16.47
N THR A 100 -1.07 -9.85 -17.56
CA THR A 100 -1.64 -8.51 -17.74
C THR A 100 -3.13 -8.50 -18.04
N ARG A 101 -3.67 -9.64 -18.50
CA ARG A 101 -5.08 -9.81 -18.89
C ARG A 101 -5.57 -11.21 -18.59
N THR A 102 -6.75 -11.32 -18.02
CA THR A 102 -7.44 -12.59 -17.79
C THR A 102 -8.92 -12.46 -18.18
N PRO A 103 -9.62 -13.57 -18.47
CA PRO A 103 -11.06 -13.55 -18.71
C PRO A 103 -11.86 -12.95 -17.55
N ALA A 104 -11.36 -13.08 -16.32
CA ALA A 104 -11.99 -12.48 -15.15
C ALA A 104 -11.99 -10.93 -15.23
N ASN A 105 -10.92 -10.33 -15.75
CA ASN A 105 -10.88 -8.88 -15.93
C ASN A 105 -11.88 -8.40 -16.99
N ASP A 106 -12.04 -9.14 -18.08
CA ASP A 106 -12.99 -8.81 -19.15
C ASP A 106 -14.45 -8.88 -18.64
N ALA A 107 -14.79 -9.89 -17.82
CA ALA A 107 -16.11 -10.01 -17.18
C ALA A 107 -16.40 -8.85 -16.22
N ILE A 108 -15.41 -8.38 -15.49
CA ILE A 108 -15.55 -7.20 -14.62
C ILE A 108 -15.79 -5.92 -15.45
N VAL A 109 -15.08 -5.74 -16.57
CA VAL A 109 -15.30 -4.59 -17.48
C VAL A 109 -16.75 -4.58 -17.96
N GLU A 110 -17.28 -5.73 -18.39
CA GLU A 110 -18.67 -5.87 -18.82
C GLU A 110 -19.65 -5.53 -17.67
N SER A 111 -19.41 -6.07 -16.46
CA SER A 111 -20.24 -5.78 -15.30
C SER A 111 -20.26 -4.29 -14.95
N LEU A 112 -19.12 -3.60 -15.00
CA LEU A 112 -19.05 -2.16 -14.76
C LEU A 112 -19.83 -1.36 -15.81
N GLN A 113 -19.71 -1.72 -17.08
CA GLN A 113 -20.44 -1.05 -18.16
C GLN A 113 -21.94 -1.26 -18.05
N ASN A 114 -22.38 -2.46 -17.66
CA ASN A 114 -23.79 -2.77 -17.42
C ASN A 114 -24.36 -1.93 -16.27
N VAL A 115 -23.62 -1.78 -15.15
CA VAL A 115 -24.03 -0.89 -14.05
C VAL A 115 -24.19 0.55 -14.53
N PHE A 116 -23.24 1.09 -15.29
CA PHE A 116 -23.36 2.46 -15.80
C PHE A 116 -24.56 2.64 -16.73
N ALA A 117 -24.84 1.66 -17.58
CA ALA A 117 -25.99 1.69 -18.48
C ALA A 117 -27.31 1.60 -17.70
N GLU A 118 -27.43 0.72 -16.72
CA GLU A 118 -28.63 0.53 -15.89
C GLU A 118 -29.00 1.81 -15.12
N PHE A 119 -28.00 2.51 -14.59
CA PHE A 119 -28.22 3.77 -13.85
C PHE A 119 -28.18 5.03 -14.73
N ASN A 120 -28.17 4.87 -16.05
CA ASN A 120 -28.12 5.99 -17.01
C ASN A 120 -26.95 6.96 -16.72
N VAL A 121 -25.78 6.44 -16.40
CA VAL A 121 -24.56 7.22 -16.21
C VAL A 121 -23.68 7.06 -17.44
N ASP A 122 -23.48 8.15 -18.17
CA ASP A 122 -22.56 8.18 -19.32
C ASP A 122 -21.12 8.10 -18.80
N ALA A 123 -20.62 6.87 -18.66
CA ALA A 123 -19.27 6.54 -18.23
C ALA A 123 -18.78 5.29 -18.97
N THR A 124 -17.50 5.26 -19.30
CA THR A 124 -16.90 4.17 -20.07
C THR A 124 -15.63 3.69 -19.40
N VAL A 125 -15.46 2.37 -19.28
CA VAL A 125 -14.20 1.75 -18.91
C VAL A 125 -13.27 1.79 -20.11
N THR A 126 -12.20 2.57 -20.02
CA THR A 126 -11.25 2.78 -21.13
C THR A 126 -10.05 1.86 -21.09
N GLY A 127 -9.83 1.21 -19.96
CA GLY A 127 -8.74 0.27 -19.75
C GLY A 127 -8.62 -0.16 -18.30
N TYR A 128 -7.64 -0.98 -18.02
CA TYR A 128 -7.31 -1.36 -16.65
C TYR A 128 -5.83 -1.67 -16.50
N THR A 129 -5.35 -1.57 -15.27
CA THR A 129 -4.01 -1.96 -14.86
C THR A 129 -4.14 -3.06 -13.82
N ARG A 130 -3.58 -4.24 -14.13
CA ARG A 130 -3.67 -5.40 -13.28
C ARG A 130 -2.46 -5.50 -12.36
N GLY A 131 -2.68 -5.42 -11.06
CA GLY A 131 -1.71 -5.79 -10.04
C GLY A 131 -1.87 -7.26 -9.61
N PRO A 132 -1.05 -7.74 -8.68
CA PRO A 132 -1.08 -9.14 -8.25
C PRO A 132 -2.36 -9.52 -7.47
N GLN A 133 -2.92 -8.60 -6.71
CA GLN A 133 -4.10 -8.85 -5.88
C GLN A 133 -5.31 -8.02 -6.25
N VAL A 134 -5.09 -6.85 -6.85
CA VAL A 134 -6.10 -5.86 -7.18
C VAL A 134 -5.90 -5.39 -8.61
N THR A 135 -6.99 -5.22 -9.35
CA THR A 135 -7.00 -4.57 -10.66
C THR A 135 -7.65 -3.20 -10.54
N ARG A 136 -7.00 -2.18 -11.09
CA ARG A 136 -7.54 -0.83 -11.21
C ARG A 136 -8.14 -0.62 -12.58
N TYR A 137 -9.45 -0.44 -12.65
CA TYR A 137 -10.19 -0.12 -13.87
C TYR A 137 -10.27 1.39 -14.03
N GLU A 138 -9.90 1.89 -15.21
CA GLU A 138 -9.92 3.31 -15.54
C GLU A 138 -11.25 3.68 -16.17
N VAL A 139 -11.98 4.60 -15.54
CA VAL A 139 -13.30 5.04 -15.98
C VAL A 139 -13.26 6.50 -16.37
N HIS A 140 -13.65 6.77 -17.60
CA HIS A 140 -13.86 8.11 -18.11
C HIS A 140 -15.34 8.46 -18.08
N ARG A 141 -15.66 9.63 -17.55
CA ARG A 141 -17.02 10.17 -17.55
C ARG A 141 -17.33 10.87 -18.86
N GLY A 142 -18.56 10.75 -19.35
CA GLY A 142 -19.07 11.53 -20.47
C GLY A 142 -19.21 13.02 -20.15
N ARG A 143 -19.49 13.82 -21.18
CA ARG A 143 -19.66 15.27 -21.01
C ARG A 143 -20.85 15.58 -20.10
N GLY A 144 -20.62 16.43 -19.10
CA GLY A 144 -21.69 16.86 -18.17
C GLY A 144 -21.99 15.88 -17.04
N VAL A 145 -21.36 14.72 -16.98
CA VAL A 145 -21.51 13.78 -15.86
C VAL A 145 -20.67 14.24 -14.68
N ASN A 146 -21.32 14.43 -13.53
CA ASN A 146 -20.63 14.73 -12.28
C ASN A 146 -19.95 13.47 -11.71
N VAL A 147 -18.76 13.62 -11.18
CA VAL A 147 -18.02 12.54 -10.50
C VAL A 147 -18.88 11.87 -9.42
N SER A 148 -19.65 12.64 -8.68
CA SER A 148 -20.55 12.14 -7.62
C SER A 148 -21.59 11.13 -8.12
N ARG A 149 -21.98 11.18 -9.39
CA ARG A 149 -22.90 10.17 -9.98
C ARG A 149 -22.23 8.80 -10.08
N ILE A 150 -20.93 8.77 -10.38
CA ILE A 150 -20.17 7.52 -10.48
C ILE A 150 -19.81 7.01 -9.09
N THR A 151 -19.32 7.89 -8.20
CA THR A 151 -18.98 7.48 -6.83
C THR A 151 -20.21 7.05 -6.02
N GLY A 152 -21.38 7.60 -6.32
CA GLY A 152 -22.65 7.19 -5.71
C GLY A 152 -23.07 5.76 -6.07
N LEU A 153 -22.49 5.17 -7.12
CA LEU A 153 -22.76 3.78 -7.52
C LEU A 153 -21.88 2.74 -6.83
N GLU A 154 -21.03 3.14 -5.89
CA GLU A 154 -20.09 2.24 -5.20
C GLU A 154 -20.74 0.93 -4.74
N LYS A 155 -21.88 1.01 -4.05
CA LYS A 155 -22.61 -0.18 -3.55
C LYS A 155 -23.19 -1.04 -4.68
N ASN A 156 -23.65 -0.41 -5.76
CA ASN A 156 -24.19 -1.10 -6.93
C ASN A 156 -23.07 -1.82 -7.69
N ILE A 157 -21.90 -1.17 -7.82
CA ILE A 157 -20.71 -1.78 -8.39
C ILE A 157 -20.28 -2.97 -7.53
N ALA A 158 -20.14 -2.79 -6.22
CA ALA A 158 -19.80 -3.85 -5.28
C ALA A 158 -20.71 -5.09 -5.44
N TYR A 159 -22.01 -4.85 -5.54
CA TYR A 159 -23.00 -5.91 -5.77
C TYR A 159 -22.81 -6.61 -7.12
N ALA A 160 -22.63 -5.83 -8.21
CA ALA A 160 -22.49 -6.35 -9.57
C ALA A 160 -21.22 -7.19 -9.77
N VAL A 161 -20.12 -6.81 -9.08
CA VAL A 161 -18.85 -7.55 -9.15
C VAL A 161 -18.69 -8.58 -8.03
N ALA A 162 -19.71 -8.74 -7.18
CA ALA A 162 -19.73 -9.66 -6.02
C ALA A 162 -18.50 -9.48 -5.10
N SER A 163 -18.11 -8.22 -4.82
CA SER A 163 -17.01 -7.88 -3.94
C SER A 163 -17.38 -6.69 -3.05
N ASP A 164 -17.18 -6.82 -1.75
CA ASP A 164 -17.38 -5.77 -0.76
C ASP A 164 -16.11 -4.90 -0.54
N GLU A 165 -14.97 -5.34 -1.03
CA GLU A 165 -13.67 -4.66 -0.90
C GLU A 165 -13.32 -3.85 -2.15
N ILE A 166 -14.25 -3.04 -2.68
CA ILE A 166 -13.93 -2.13 -3.78
C ILE A 166 -13.44 -0.79 -3.24
N ARG A 167 -12.60 -0.11 -4.04
CA ARG A 167 -12.09 1.22 -3.71
C ARG A 167 -12.19 2.15 -4.90
N LEU A 168 -12.72 3.35 -4.67
CA LEU A 168 -12.82 4.40 -5.68
C LEU A 168 -11.70 5.44 -5.49
N LEU A 169 -10.95 5.70 -6.56
CA LEU A 169 -9.94 6.75 -6.64
C LEU A 169 -10.45 7.88 -7.52
N THR A 170 -10.61 9.08 -6.96
CA THR A 170 -11.20 10.22 -7.67
C THR A 170 -10.40 11.50 -7.44
N PRO A 171 -9.48 11.84 -8.35
CA PRO A 171 -9.07 11.10 -9.57
C PRO A 171 -7.96 10.05 -9.29
N ILE A 172 -7.62 9.26 -10.31
CA ILE A 172 -6.36 8.50 -10.31
C ILE A 172 -5.21 9.52 -10.28
N PRO A 173 -4.21 9.38 -9.40
CA PRO A 173 -3.06 10.27 -9.37
C PRO A 173 -2.41 10.41 -10.76
N GLY A 174 -2.25 11.65 -11.22
CA GLY A 174 -1.65 11.96 -12.52
C GLY A 174 -2.57 11.75 -13.75
N LYS A 175 -3.85 11.34 -13.57
CA LYS A 175 -4.80 11.12 -14.66
C LYS A 175 -6.13 11.83 -14.42
N SER A 176 -6.78 12.29 -15.48
CA SER A 176 -8.15 12.83 -15.44
C SER A 176 -9.20 11.70 -15.57
N ALA A 177 -9.05 10.64 -14.82
CA ALA A 177 -9.90 9.46 -14.83
C ALA A 177 -10.26 9.03 -13.39
N ILE A 178 -11.35 8.29 -13.27
CA ILE A 178 -11.75 7.65 -12.01
C ILE A 178 -11.19 6.23 -12.00
N GLY A 179 -10.54 5.84 -10.93
CA GLY A 179 -10.08 4.47 -10.71
C GLY A 179 -11.09 3.67 -9.88
N ILE A 180 -11.41 2.47 -10.33
CA ILE A 180 -12.16 1.50 -9.55
C ILE A 180 -11.23 0.32 -9.29
N GLU A 181 -10.79 0.18 -8.05
CA GLU A 181 -9.94 -0.94 -7.63
C GLU A 181 -10.82 -2.07 -7.13
N ILE A 182 -10.66 -3.25 -7.73
CA ILE A 182 -11.44 -4.45 -7.44
C ILE A 182 -10.45 -5.60 -7.17
N PRO A 183 -10.60 -6.35 -6.06
CA PRO A 183 -9.77 -7.52 -5.78
C PRO A 183 -9.87 -8.58 -6.87
N ASN A 184 -8.72 -9.14 -7.26
CA ASN A 184 -8.66 -10.22 -8.24
C ASN A 184 -9.21 -11.53 -7.65
N SER A 185 -10.06 -12.23 -8.39
CA SER A 185 -10.47 -13.60 -8.05
C SER A 185 -9.33 -14.60 -8.29
N ASP A 186 -8.48 -14.33 -9.26
CA ASP A 186 -7.31 -15.09 -9.69
C ASP A 186 -6.01 -14.38 -9.27
N ARG A 187 -5.76 -14.30 -7.94
CA ARG A 187 -4.61 -13.58 -7.37
C ARG A 187 -3.29 -14.16 -7.83
N GLU A 188 -2.33 -13.28 -8.14
CA GLU A 188 -0.97 -13.67 -8.52
C GLU A 188 -0.11 -13.89 -7.26
N MET A 189 0.65 -14.99 -7.24
CA MET A 189 1.63 -15.27 -6.20
C MET A 189 2.94 -14.54 -6.53
N VAL A 190 3.26 -13.49 -5.76
CA VAL A 190 4.53 -12.77 -5.87
C VAL A 190 5.59 -13.47 -5.05
N LYS A 191 6.68 -13.90 -5.69
CA LYS A 191 7.81 -14.55 -5.03
C LYS A 191 8.88 -13.53 -4.65
N LEU A 192 9.42 -13.66 -3.44
CA LEU A 192 10.46 -12.77 -2.94
C LEU A 192 11.71 -12.75 -3.83
N GLY A 193 12.09 -13.91 -4.38
CA GLY A 193 13.23 -14.01 -5.30
C GLY A 193 13.10 -13.08 -6.52
N ASP A 194 11.89 -12.97 -7.08
CA ASP A 194 11.67 -12.07 -8.23
C ASP A 194 11.78 -10.60 -7.83
N VAL A 195 11.32 -10.27 -6.60
CA VAL A 195 11.45 -8.90 -6.06
C VAL A 195 12.92 -8.54 -5.89
N LEU A 196 13.71 -9.43 -5.27
CA LEU A 196 15.13 -9.17 -5.00
C LEU A 196 15.99 -9.16 -6.29
N ARG A 197 15.62 -9.96 -7.30
CA ARG A 197 16.27 -9.94 -8.62
C ARG A 197 15.82 -8.78 -9.52
N SER A 198 14.79 -8.02 -9.11
CA SER A 198 14.27 -6.90 -9.90
C SER A 198 15.26 -5.75 -10.03
N GLN A 199 15.08 -4.92 -11.06
CA GLN A 199 15.86 -3.70 -11.22
C GLN A 199 15.66 -2.73 -10.03
N ALA A 200 14.46 -2.70 -9.44
CA ALA A 200 14.18 -1.88 -8.26
C ALA A 200 15.07 -2.23 -7.06
N ALA A 201 15.34 -3.53 -6.87
CA ALA A 201 16.22 -4.01 -5.82
C ALA A 201 17.70 -3.82 -6.15
N ARG A 202 18.10 -4.08 -7.42
CA ARG A 202 19.50 -3.97 -7.86
C ARG A 202 20.03 -2.53 -7.87
N LYS A 203 19.17 -1.53 -8.11
CA LYS A 203 19.52 -0.11 -8.03
C LYS A 203 19.80 0.38 -6.61
N GLN A 204 19.55 -0.40 -5.60
CA GLN A 204 19.74 -0.04 -4.20
C GLN A 204 20.70 -1.03 -3.53
N ALA A 205 21.95 -0.61 -3.38
CA ALA A 205 23.01 -1.46 -2.81
C ALA A 205 22.96 -1.59 -1.27
N HIS A 206 22.17 -0.75 -0.57
CA HIS A 206 22.14 -0.73 0.89
C HIS A 206 21.72 -2.08 1.48
N PRO A 207 22.42 -2.63 2.50
CA PRO A 207 22.15 -3.95 3.08
C PRO A 207 20.76 -4.09 3.72
N LEU A 208 20.17 -2.98 4.18
CA LEU A 208 18.82 -2.96 4.76
C LEU A 208 17.70 -2.73 3.73
N VAL A 209 17.95 -2.97 2.45
CA VAL A 209 16.91 -2.97 1.43
C VAL A 209 16.17 -4.30 1.44
N VAL A 210 14.85 -4.26 1.63
CA VAL A 210 13.97 -5.42 1.73
C VAL A 210 12.89 -5.42 0.67
N GLY A 211 12.52 -6.60 0.19
CA GLY A 211 11.46 -6.79 -0.79
C GLY A 211 10.08 -6.70 -0.14
N LEU A 212 9.19 -5.89 -0.73
CA LEU A 212 7.79 -5.77 -0.29
C LEU A 212 6.83 -6.57 -1.17
N GLY A 213 7.05 -6.60 -2.49
CA GLY A 213 6.17 -7.27 -3.43
C GLY A 213 6.01 -6.50 -4.74
N LYS A 214 4.77 -6.39 -5.24
CA LYS A 214 4.39 -5.59 -6.40
C LYS A 214 3.32 -4.57 -6.03
N ASN A 215 3.34 -3.40 -6.69
CA ASN A 215 2.27 -2.41 -6.60
C ASN A 215 1.09 -2.77 -7.54
N VAL A 216 0.09 -1.89 -7.60
CA VAL A 216 -1.09 -2.08 -8.46
C VAL A 216 -0.73 -1.98 -9.95
N GLU A 217 0.34 -1.29 -10.29
CA GLU A 217 0.89 -1.20 -11.65
C GLU A 217 1.67 -2.46 -12.07
N GLY A 218 1.93 -3.38 -11.13
CA GLY A 218 2.70 -4.59 -11.37
C GLY A 218 4.21 -4.43 -11.20
N ASP A 219 4.68 -3.25 -10.81
CA ASP A 219 6.09 -2.96 -10.58
C ASP A 219 6.56 -3.55 -9.26
N TYR A 220 7.79 -4.03 -9.22
CA TYR A 220 8.40 -4.52 -7.99
C TYR A 220 8.73 -3.37 -7.03
N VAL A 221 8.35 -3.56 -5.77
CA VAL A 221 8.52 -2.57 -4.71
C VAL A 221 9.47 -3.09 -3.65
N VAL A 222 10.47 -2.28 -3.33
CA VAL A 222 11.42 -2.49 -2.24
C VAL A 222 11.43 -1.27 -1.33
N THR A 223 11.86 -1.43 -0.09
CA THR A 223 12.08 -0.32 0.83
C THR A 223 13.42 -0.46 1.54
N ASN A 224 14.00 0.65 1.96
CA ASN A 224 15.20 0.67 2.78
C ASN A 224 14.82 0.93 4.24
N LEU A 225 15.00 -0.07 5.11
CA LEU A 225 14.67 0.02 6.53
C LEU A 225 15.49 1.10 7.27
N ALA A 226 16.69 1.44 6.80
CA ALA A 226 17.47 2.53 7.38
C ALA A 226 16.76 3.90 7.26
N LYS A 227 15.87 4.06 6.26
CA LYS A 227 15.06 5.28 6.08
C LYS A 227 13.77 5.28 6.91
N THR A 228 13.45 4.17 7.56
CA THR A 228 12.25 3.99 8.39
C THR A 228 12.66 3.40 9.74
N PRO A 229 13.28 4.20 10.63
CA PRO A 229 13.86 3.70 11.89
C PRO A 229 12.81 3.04 12.81
N HIS A 230 11.54 3.38 12.64
CA HIS A 230 10.41 2.78 13.33
C HIS A 230 9.35 2.37 12.31
N LEU A 231 9.09 1.08 12.21
CA LEU A 231 8.10 0.52 11.30
C LEU A 231 7.07 -0.29 12.10
N LEU A 232 5.81 0.14 12.04
CA LEU A 232 4.69 -0.63 12.56
C LEU A 232 4.06 -1.46 11.45
N VAL A 233 3.97 -2.77 11.66
CA VAL A 233 3.27 -3.69 10.76
C VAL A 233 2.07 -4.27 11.49
N ALA A 234 0.87 -3.94 11.03
CA ALA A 234 -0.38 -4.39 11.62
C ALA A 234 -1.26 -5.09 10.58
N GLY A 235 -2.05 -6.06 11.02
CA GLY A 235 -2.98 -6.78 10.17
C GLY A 235 -3.72 -7.85 10.96
N GLN A 236 -4.92 -8.20 10.50
CA GLN A 236 -5.70 -9.30 11.06
C GLN A 236 -5.03 -10.65 10.77
N THR A 237 -5.49 -11.70 11.41
CA THR A 237 -5.02 -13.07 11.15
C THR A 237 -5.22 -13.42 9.68
N GLY A 238 -4.17 -13.94 9.03
CA GLY A 238 -4.20 -14.28 7.60
C GLY A 238 -3.94 -13.12 6.63
N SER A 239 -3.76 -11.87 7.11
CA SER A 239 -3.50 -10.71 6.24
C SER A 239 -2.10 -10.67 5.62
N GLY A 240 -1.20 -11.57 5.99
CA GLY A 240 0.17 -11.64 5.47
C GLY A 240 1.22 -10.95 6.33
N LYS A 241 0.92 -10.52 7.59
CA LYS A 241 1.89 -9.90 8.50
C LYS A 241 3.14 -10.77 8.70
N SER A 242 2.97 -12.04 9.00
CA SER A 242 4.11 -12.97 9.20
C SER A 242 4.89 -13.19 7.90
N SER A 243 4.21 -13.25 6.76
CA SER A 243 4.89 -13.32 5.44
C SER A 243 5.71 -12.07 5.16
N PHE A 244 5.21 -10.90 5.54
CA PHE A 244 5.96 -9.64 5.42
C PHE A 244 7.23 -9.64 6.29
N VAL A 245 7.11 -10.04 7.57
CA VAL A 245 8.26 -10.14 8.49
C VAL A 245 9.28 -11.15 7.96
N ASN A 246 8.83 -12.31 7.48
CA ASN A 246 9.69 -13.32 6.86
C ASN A 246 10.39 -12.77 5.61
N SER A 247 9.68 -12.01 4.76
CA SER A 247 10.28 -11.37 3.59
C SER A 247 11.37 -10.38 3.97
N MET A 248 11.17 -9.61 5.06
CA MET A 248 12.18 -8.68 5.57
C MET A 248 13.45 -9.41 6.03
N ILE A 249 13.29 -10.39 6.91
CA ILE A 249 14.43 -11.15 7.47
C ILE A 249 15.17 -11.88 6.34
N THR A 250 14.43 -12.57 5.47
CA THR A 250 15.03 -13.28 4.33
C THR A 250 15.72 -12.33 3.37
N SER A 251 15.16 -11.13 3.10
CA SER A 251 15.82 -10.13 2.26
C SER A 251 17.19 -9.71 2.83
N ILE A 252 17.27 -9.50 4.15
CA ILE A 252 18.51 -9.16 4.82
C ILE A 252 19.51 -10.31 4.69
N MET A 253 19.09 -11.53 5.01
CA MET A 253 19.97 -12.72 4.93
C MET A 253 20.50 -12.98 3.51
N MET A 254 19.75 -12.65 2.49
CA MET A 254 20.15 -12.81 1.08
C MET A 254 21.09 -11.71 0.59
N ARG A 255 21.20 -10.58 1.27
CA ARG A 255 21.87 -9.38 0.75
C ARG A 255 22.94 -8.81 1.66
N ALA A 256 22.93 -9.17 2.92
CA ALA A 256 23.83 -8.63 3.93
C ALA A 256 24.57 -9.72 4.67
N THR A 257 25.81 -9.46 5.00
CA THR A 257 26.60 -10.32 5.89
C THR A 257 26.25 -10.04 7.35
N PRO A 258 26.59 -10.96 8.29
CA PRO A 258 26.39 -10.73 9.72
C PRO A 258 27.18 -9.54 10.29
N GLU A 259 28.21 -9.03 9.62
CA GLU A 259 28.92 -7.81 10.03
C GLU A 259 28.22 -6.55 9.60
N GLU A 260 27.59 -6.57 8.42
CA GLU A 260 26.84 -5.43 7.92
C GLU A 260 25.52 -5.22 8.65
N VAL A 261 24.85 -6.34 9.03
CA VAL A 261 23.54 -6.29 9.69
C VAL A 261 23.47 -7.28 10.84
N ARG A 262 23.20 -6.78 12.02
CA ARG A 262 22.91 -7.55 13.22
C ARG A 262 21.45 -7.41 13.61
N MET A 263 20.86 -8.47 14.11
CA MET A 263 19.44 -8.51 14.47
C MET A 263 19.25 -8.97 15.91
N VAL A 264 18.28 -8.34 16.60
CA VAL A 264 17.67 -8.83 17.83
C VAL A 264 16.23 -9.20 17.51
N LEU A 265 15.88 -10.47 17.64
CA LEU A 265 14.53 -10.95 17.40
C LEU A 265 13.82 -11.22 18.72
N VAL A 266 12.59 -10.70 18.85
CA VAL A 266 11.76 -10.88 20.06
C VAL A 266 10.43 -11.50 19.64
N ASP A 267 10.18 -12.74 20.09
CA ASP A 267 8.95 -13.49 19.81
C ASP A 267 8.36 -14.06 21.10
N PRO A 268 7.58 -13.26 21.84
CA PRO A 268 7.00 -13.70 23.10
C PRO A 268 6.00 -14.86 22.97
N LYS A 269 5.46 -15.07 21.79
CA LYS A 269 4.50 -16.15 21.49
C LYS A 269 5.15 -17.43 20.99
N ARG A 270 6.40 -17.38 20.57
CA ARG A 270 7.17 -18.50 19.97
C ARG A 270 6.50 -19.14 18.76
N VAL A 271 5.86 -18.35 17.89
CA VAL A 271 5.09 -18.88 16.77
C VAL A 271 5.54 -18.38 15.40
N GLU A 272 6.25 -17.25 15.34
CA GLU A 272 6.56 -16.61 14.06
C GLU A 272 8.04 -16.64 13.72
N LEU A 273 8.95 -16.48 14.71
CA LEU A 273 10.37 -16.25 14.47
C LEU A 273 11.29 -17.43 14.83
N THR A 274 10.77 -18.47 15.44
CA THR A 274 11.57 -19.65 15.89
C THR A 274 12.35 -20.32 14.77
N ILE A 275 11.90 -20.23 13.52
CA ILE A 275 12.60 -20.77 12.35
C ILE A 275 13.94 -20.07 12.06
N TYR A 276 14.16 -18.90 12.64
CA TYR A 276 15.41 -18.12 12.50
C TYR A 276 16.39 -18.35 13.63
N GLU A 277 16.12 -19.28 14.55
CA GLU A 277 17.05 -19.60 15.64
C GLU A 277 18.38 -20.09 15.07
N GLY A 278 19.47 -19.49 15.55
CA GLY A 278 20.83 -19.87 15.13
C GLY A 278 21.32 -19.24 13.82
N ILE A 279 20.58 -18.35 13.18
CA ILE A 279 21.12 -17.63 12.01
C ILE A 279 22.27 -16.71 12.46
N PRO A 280 23.35 -16.56 11.66
CA PRO A 280 24.56 -15.84 12.07
C PRO A 280 24.35 -14.34 12.30
N HIS A 281 23.27 -13.76 11.81
CA HIS A 281 22.91 -12.36 12.01
C HIS A 281 22.37 -12.05 13.42
N LEU A 282 22.04 -13.05 14.23
CA LEU A 282 21.54 -12.83 15.59
C LEU A 282 22.65 -12.41 16.53
N ILE A 283 22.42 -11.34 17.32
CA ILE A 283 23.31 -10.92 18.42
C ILE A 283 23.10 -11.86 19.63
N THR A 284 21.88 -12.32 19.84
CA THR A 284 21.44 -13.16 20.95
C THR A 284 20.41 -14.17 20.47
N PRO A 285 20.24 -15.32 21.14
CA PRO A 285 19.09 -16.19 20.85
C PRO A 285 17.78 -15.45 20.87
N ILE A 286 16.78 -15.96 20.15
CA ILE A 286 15.47 -15.31 20.05
C ILE A 286 14.86 -15.12 21.44
N ILE A 287 14.55 -13.87 21.76
CA ILE A 287 14.06 -13.49 23.10
C ILE A 287 12.54 -13.74 23.17
N THR A 288 12.14 -14.51 24.17
CA THR A 288 10.73 -14.88 24.36
C THR A 288 10.07 -14.22 25.58
N SER A 289 10.83 -13.44 26.34
CA SER A 289 10.35 -12.75 27.54
C SER A 289 10.47 -11.23 27.37
N PRO A 290 9.40 -10.46 27.62
CA PRO A 290 9.45 -8.99 27.56
C PRO A 290 10.51 -8.38 28.49
N LYS A 291 10.72 -8.97 29.68
CA LYS A 291 11.75 -8.52 30.61
C LYS A 291 13.16 -8.66 30.03
N LYS A 292 13.47 -9.85 29.48
CA LYS A 292 14.75 -10.08 28.82
C LYS A 292 14.95 -9.22 27.56
N ALA A 293 13.84 -8.86 26.88
CA ALA A 293 13.92 -7.96 25.74
C ALA A 293 14.33 -6.54 26.17
N ALA A 294 13.78 -6.05 27.29
CA ALA A 294 14.20 -4.76 27.86
C ALA A 294 15.67 -4.77 28.25
N GLU A 295 16.12 -5.80 28.99
CA GLU A 295 17.51 -5.99 29.40
C GLU A 295 18.50 -6.09 28.21
N ALA A 296 18.06 -6.62 27.07
CA ALA A 296 18.91 -6.75 25.88
C ALA A 296 18.99 -5.45 25.04
N LEU A 297 18.08 -4.51 25.27
CA LEU A 297 18.04 -3.21 24.56
C LEU A 297 18.69 -2.07 25.36
N GLU A 298 18.98 -2.28 26.65
CA GLU A 298 19.78 -1.40 27.51
C GLU A 298 21.29 -1.62 27.28
#